data_b645e140bc8ed27615ab8c4c50150e74
#
_entry.id   b645e140bc8ed27615ab8c4c50150e74
#
_cell.length_a   1.000
_cell.length_b   1.000
_cell.length_c   1.000
_cell.angle_alpha   90.00
_cell.angle_beta   90.00
_cell.angle_gamma   90.00
#
_symmetry.space_group_name_H-M   'P 1'
#
loop_
_entity.id
_entity.type
_entity.pdbx_description
1 polymer ?
#
loop_
_entity_poly.entity_id
_entity_poly.type
_entity_poly.pdbx_seq_one_letter_code
_entity_poly.pdbx_strand_id
1 'polypeptide(L)'
;MQSVTKGFETVENELRIDLPKNPRNVTKIDHSQYIGFGFDAWAIQSIHVIRALVNGGNFSLATLVGYSSNGLRYFMAFLKSGTIDSPPSTPNSLTKRHLERYVSWLKLKYPNGSTAKNYYTSLKSLIISLIEYGFVEADKDDLLPAVPFPHTAKSTNDAKPLSLSEMQGLITALKSDLVAIHKGLFSGNDAEAMTVLLLITAARSGINTTPLLEMSRDALQPHPFIPNLRLLNTVKRRGKGAQSKTIRQTELHDGYNPIPLDGVAVVNKALAISEPLVGFAPEKLKSHVWLYRAGQNGHGHRVVALASSTLFQSTKSICARHALKDDQGQPLIVNLSRLRKTMESRLWKLSGGDLLEVSAVMGHSPSVADNHYLKINDEIKVECATFVGEAFTDQLRGINVTPTPPGGCKDSLYGSLAPKDGVTHCSEFIHCLTCPSYAIVGTLGDLYRLFSYQQFLHAEMEYFLTDEWAAWRKRQGDFIRLIDEFTSRKFKIELIEAAKAKAKASPHPFWGCKIEFMRKVRGDALVG
;
A
#
# COMPACT_ATOMS: atom_id res chain seq x y z
N MET A 1 -20.68 -44.05 23.65
CA MET A 1 -19.41 -43.45 23.11
C MET A 1 -19.65 -42.49 21.95
N GLN A 2 -20.65 -42.64 21.08
CA GLN A 2 -20.89 -41.71 19.93
C GLN A 2 -21.44 -40.32 20.30
N SER A 3 -22.02 -40.10 21.46
CA SER A 3 -22.54 -38.78 21.89
C SER A 3 -21.48 -37.86 22.47
N VAL A 4 -20.42 -38.42 23.04
CA VAL A 4 -19.32 -37.63 23.63
C VAL A 4 -18.36 -37.09 22.54
N THR A 5 -18.12 -37.87 21.49
CA THR A 5 -17.30 -37.44 20.33
C THR A 5 -17.95 -36.30 19.54
N LYS A 6 -19.28 -36.28 19.34
CA LYS A 6 -19.96 -35.16 18.69
C LYS A 6 -19.90 -33.84 19.48
N GLY A 7 -19.90 -33.91 20.80
CA GLY A 7 -19.78 -32.72 21.65
C GLY A 7 -18.36 -32.10 21.60
N PHE A 8 -17.32 -32.90 21.52
CA PHE A 8 -15.94 -32.42 21.38
C PHE A 8 -15.65 -31.82 20.00
N GLU A 9 -16.14 -32.42 18.90
CA GLU A 9 -16.00 -31.86 17.55
C GLU A 9 -16.74 -30.53 17.38
N THR A 10 -17.89 -30.32 18.00
CA THR A 10 -18.62 -29.04 17.97
C THR A 10 -17.87 -27.95 18.72
N VAL A 11 -17.29 -28.23 19.87
CA VAL A 11 -16.50 -27.26 20.66
C VAL A 11 -15.17 -26.91 19.96
N GLU A 12 -14.50 -27.88 19.33
CA GLU A 12 -13.29 -27.61 18.55
C GLU A 12 -13.56 -26.72 17.34
N ASN A 13 -14.68 -26.93 16.63
CA ASN A 13 -15.08 -26.09 15.51
C ASN A 13 -15.47 -24.67 15.93
N GLU A 14 -15.97 -24.47 17.14
CA GLU A 14 -16.26 -23.13 17.69
C GLU A 14 -15.00 -22.33 18.01
N LEU A 15 -13.89 -22.99 18.35
CA LEU A 15 -12.60 -22.36 18.71
C LEU A 15 -11.68 -22.16 17.50
N ARG A 16 -12.12 -22.51 16.31
CA ARG A 16 -11.34 -22.42 15.08
C ARG A 16 -12.04 -21.59 14.00
N ILE A 17 -11.26 -20.78 13.29
CA ILE A 17 -11.67 -20.04 12.10
C ILE A 17 -10.75 -20.44 10.96
N ASP A 18 -11.28 -21.02 9.91
CA ASP A 18 -10.53 -21.23 8.67
C ASP A 18 -10.50 -19.90 7.88
N LEU A 19 -9.33 -19.51 7.46
CA LEU A 19 -9.10 -18.22 6.82
C LEU A 19 -8.88 -18.40 5.32
N PRO A 20 -9.44 -17.52 4.50
CA PRO A 20 -9.05 -17.42 3.10
C PRO A 20 -7.56 -17.08 3.00
N LYS A 21 -6.98 -17.31 1.82
CA LYS A 21 -5.56 -17.02 1.57
C LYS A 21 -5.25 -15.55 1.91
N ASN A 22 -4.24 -15.34 2.71
CA ASN A 22 -3.85 -14.02 3.20
C ASN A 22 -2.32 -13.82 3.12
N PRO A 23 -1.83 -12.56 3.21
CA PRO A 23 -0.40 -12.26 3.07
C PRO A 23 0.53 -12.93 4.09
N ARG A 24 -0.01 -13.40 5.21
CA ARG A 24 0.76 -14.12 6.25
C ARG A 24 0.79 -15.64 6.03
N ASN A 25 0.10 -16.16 4.99
CA ASN A 25 -0.10 -17.60 4.75
C ASN A 25 -0.65 -18.37 5.97
N VAL A 26 -1.39 -17.69 6.83
CA VAL A 26 -2.08 -18.31 7.96
C VAL A 26 -3.40 -18.88 7.43
N THR A 27 -3.57 -20.19 7.53
CA THR A 27 -4.76 -20.88 7.00
C THR A 27 -5.89 -20.95 8.03
N LYS A 28 -5.56 -20.80 9.32
CA LYS A 28 -6.53 -20.86 10.41
C LYS A 28 -6.10 -19.99 11.59
N ILE A 29 -7.08 -19.53 12.36
CA ILE A 29 -6.93 -19.06 13.75
C ILE A 29 -7.50 -20.14 14.65
N ASP A 30 -6.74 -20.59 15.65
CA ASP A 30 -7.10 -21.70 16.50
C ASP A 30 -6.79 -21.35 17.96
N HIS A 31 -7.83 -21.31 18.79
CA HIS A 31 -7.73 -20.97 20.20
C HIS A 31 -7.87 -22.20 21.12
N SER A 32 -8.00 -23.42 20.58
CA SER A 32 -8.15 -24.65 21.37
C SER A 32 -6.98 -24.87 22.34
N GLN A 33 -5.77 -24.45 21.93
CA GLN A 33 -4.55 -24.50 22.77
C GLN A 33 -4.60 -23.66 24.05
N TYR A 34 -5.61 -22.80 24.21
CA TYR A 34 -5.76 -21.93 25.39
C TYR A 34 -6.79 -22.43 26.38
N ILE A 35 -7.52 -23.51 26.09
CA ILE A 35 -8.54 -24.11 26.93
C ILE A 35 -7.93 -24.96 28.03
N GLY A 36 -8.57 -25.03 29.19
CA GLY A 36 -8.18 -25.86 30.35
C GLY A 36 -7.13 -25.23 31.28
N PHE A 37 -6.88 -23.93 31.15
CA PHE A 37 -5.92 -23.21 32.00
C PHE A 37 -6.58 -22.22 32.95
N GLY A 38 -7.92 -22.24 33.08
CA GLY A 38 -8.67 -21.29 33.89
C GLY A 38 -8.92 -19.93 33.24
N PHE A 39 -8.55 -19.77 31.98
CA PHE A 39 -8.73 -18.54 31.19
C PHE A 39 -9.57 -18.79 29.91
N ASP A 40 -10.39 -19.80 29.94
CA ASP A 40 -11.13 -20.33 28.78
C ASP A 40 -12.05 -19.27 28.18
N ALA A 41 -12.65 -18.41 29.01
CA ALA A 41 -13.48 -17.31 28.57
C ALA A 41 -12.73 -16.34 27.61
N TRP A 42 -11.44 -16.10 27.84
CA TRP A 42 -10.61 -15.30 26.94
C TRP A 42 -10.50 -15.92 25.54
N ALA A 43 -10.27 -17.23 25.47
CA ALA A 43 -10.17 -17.95 24.21
C ALA A 43 -11.49 -17.93 23.45
N ILE A 44 -12.60 -18.24 24.14
CA ILE A 44 -13.95 -18.35 23.56
C ILE A 44 -14.46 -16.99 23.09
N GLN A 45 -14.40 -15.96 23.93
CA GLN A 45 -14.92 -14.63 23.57
C GLN A 45 -14.06 -13.95 22.49
N SER A 46 -12.73 -14.11 22.58
CA SER A 46 -11.82 -13.56 21.55
C SER A 46 -12.04 -14.20 20.19
N ILE A 47 -12.21 -15.53 20.10
CA ILE A 47 -12.44 -16.18 18.80
C ILE A 47 -13.82 -15.79 18.23
N HIS A 48 -14.83 -15.63 19.09
CA HIS A 48 -16.15 -15.15 18.70
C HIS A 48 -16.09 -13.76 18.07
N VAL A 49 -15.41 -12.80 18.72
CA VAL A 49 -15.24 -11.44 18.21
C VAL A 49 -14.43 -11.45 16.91
N ILE A 50 -13.30 -12.19 16.87
CA ILE A 50 -12.48 -12.28 15.64
C ILE A 50 -13.30 -12.86 14.47
N ARG A 51 -14.13 -13.87 14.71
CA ARG A 51 -15.03 -14.43 13.69
C ARG A 51 -16.03 -13.41 13.17
N ALA A 52 -16.65 -12.64 14.05
CA ALA A 52 -17.56 -11.57 13.66
C ALA A 52 -16.84 -10.48 12.83
N LEU A 53 -15.61 -10.11 13.20
CA LEU A 53 -14.78 -9.14 12.46
C LEU A 53 -14.33 -9.70 11.08
N VAL A 54 -14.03 -11.00 10.98
CA VAL A 54 -13.74 -11.66 9.69
C VAL A 54 -14.94 -11.58 8.76
N ASN A 55 -16.12 -11.89 9.27
CA ASN A 55 -17.37 -11.87 8.51
C ASN A 55 -17.80 -10.44 8.12
N GLY A 56 -17.51 -9.46 8.98
CA GLY A 56 -17.81 -8.04 8.73
C GLY A 56 -16.92 -7.40 7.65
N GLY A 57 -15.76 -7.99 7.32
CA GLY A 57 -14.89 -7.56 6.21
C GLY A 57 -14.20 -6.19 6.37
N ASN A 58 -14.39 -5.50 7.50
CA ASN A 58 -13.87 -4.15 7.74
C ASN A 58 -12.37 -4.13 8.07
N PHE A 59 -11.81 -5.26 8.47
CA PHE A 59 -10.41 -5.40 8.85
C PHE A 59 -9.65 -6.32 7.89
N SER A 60 -8.37 -6.03 7.68
CA SER A 60 -7.52 -6.96 6.93
C SER A 60 -7.33 -8.26 7.73
N LEU A 61 -7.35 -9.42 7.05
CA LEU A 61 -7.08 -10.71 7.70
C LEU A 61 -5.73 -10.72 8.43
N ALA A 62 -4.72 -10.02 7.91
CA ALA A 62 -3.43 -9.88 8.57
C ALA A 62 -3.52 -9.14 9.92
N THR A 63 -4.43 -8.19 10.06
CA THR A 63 -4.73 -7.50 11.33
C THR A 63 -5.40 -8.45 12.31
N LEU A 64 -6.42 -9.18 11.88
CA LEU A 64 -7.16 -10.13 12.74
C LEU A 64 -6.28 -11.32 13.18
N VAL A 65 -5.43 -11.83 12.29
CA VAL A 65 -4.38 -12.79 12.66
C VAL A 65 -3.45 -12.19 13.73
N GLY A 66 -3.14 -10.89 13.63
CA GLY A 66 -2.36 -10.17 14.63
C GLY A 66 -3.03 -10.11 16.01
N TYR A 67 -4.36 -9.94 16.07
CA TYR A 67 -5.11 -9.94 17.33
C TYR A 67 -4.93 -11.28 18.08
N SER A 68 -5.00 -12.40 17.36
CA SER A 68 -4.76 -13.72 17.93
C SER A 68 -3.27 -13.99 18.21
N SER A 69 -2.41 -13.89 17.19
CA SER A 69 -1.01 -14.35 17.26
C SER A 69 -0.08 -13.42 18.03
N ASN A 70 -0.35 -12.11 18.03
CA ASN A 70 0.46 -11.12 18.74
C ASN A 70 -0.25 -10.58 20.01
N GLY A 71 -1.58 -10.38 19.94
CA GLY A 71 -2.36 -9.90 21.08
C GLY A 71 -2.63 -11.01 22.10
N LEU A 72 -3.61 -11.87 21.79
CA LEU A 72 -4.09 -12.89 22.72
C LEU A 72 -2.98 -13.86 23.16
N ARG A 73 -2.20 -14.38 22.21
CA ARG A 73 -1.13 -15.36 22.52
C ARG A 73 -0.18 -14.90 23.61
N TYR A 74 0.32 -13.67 23.52
CA TYR A 74 1.27 -13.14 24.50
C TYR A 74 0.61 -12.75 25.80
N PHE A 75 -0.66 -12.35 25.76
CA PHE A 75 -1.43 -12.11 26.97
C PHE A 75 -1.72 -13.41 27.72
N MET A 76 -2.11 -14.47 27.02
CA MET A 76 -2.27 -15.81 27.63
C MET A 76 -0.96 -16.34 28.22
N ALA A 77 0.17 -16.10 27.55
CA ALA A 77 1.48 -16.45 28.11
C ALA A 77 1.79 -15.67 29.40
N PHE A 78 1.38 -14.41 29.50
CA PHE A 78 1.50 -13.61 30.71
C PHE A 78 0.59 -14.13 31.83
N LEU A 79 -0.69 -14.42 31.56
CA LEU A 79 -1.61 -14.98 32.53
C LEU A 79 -1.11 -16.31 33.12
N LYS A 80 -0.49 -17.15 32.28
CA LYS A 80 0.09 -18.44 32.68
C LYS A 80 1.44 -18.30 33.41
N SER A 81 2.06 -17.13 33.43
CA SER A 81 3.43 -16.96 34.00
C SER A 81 3.51 -16.93 35.49
N GLY A 82 2.38 -16.89 36.22
CA GLY A 82 2.34 -16.74 37.66
C GLY A 82 2.81 -15.38 38.20
N THR A 83 2.96 -14.40 37.33
CA THR A 83 3.43 -13.05 37.70
C THR A 83 2.34 -12.21 38.39
N ILE A 84 1.10 -12.70 38.39
CA ILE A 84 -0.06 -12.03 39.00
C ILE A 84 -0.72 -12.98 39.99
N ASP A 85 -0.96 -12.48 41.21
CA ASP A 85 -1.59 -13.25 42.28
C ASP A 85 -3.07 -13.57 41.97
N SER A 86 -3.77 -12.67 41.27
CA SER A 86 -5.17 -12.82 40.88
C SER A 86 -5.33 -12.46 39.39
N PRO A 87 -5.02 -13.38 38.48
CA PRO A 87 -5.16 -13.11 37.06
C PRO A 87 -6.64 -13.03 36.64
N PRO A 88 -7.00 -12.16 35.67
CA PRO A 88 -8.36 -12.03 35.19
C PRO A 88 -8.77 -13.30 34.43
N SER A 89 -9.68 -14.11 35.04
CA SER A 89 -10.17 -15.36 34.44
C SER A 89 -11.08 -15.14 33.23
N THR A 90 -11.73 -13.96 33.13
CA THR A 90 -12.61 -13.57 32.03
C THR A 90 -12.21 -12.18 31.50
N PRO A 91 -12.55 -11.82 30.26
CA PRO A 91 -12.36 -10.46 29.75
C PRO A 91 -13.02 -9.39 30.62
N ASN A 92 -14.22 -9.64 31.16
CA ASN A 92 -14.94 -8.68 32.02
C ASN A 92 -14.27 -8.45 33.40
N SER A 93 -13.44 -9.37 33.86
CA SER A 93 -12.66 -9.20 35.12
C SER A 93 -11.33 -8.45 34.90
N LEU A 94 -11.05 -7.99 33.69
CA LEU A 94 -9.84 -7.24 33.34
C LEU A 94 -9.86 -5.86 34.02
N THR A 95 -8.74 -5.47 34.62
CA THR A 95 -8.55 -4.15 35.21
C THR A 95 -7.34 -3.44 34.59
N LYS A 96 -7.29 -2.13 34.70
CA LYS A 96 -6.13 -1.31 34.32
C LYS A 96 -4.83 -1.80 34.92
N ARG A 97 -4.86 -2.21 36.19
CA ARG A 97 -3.69 -2.76 36.91
C ARG A 97 -3.16 -4.04 36.24
N HIS A 98 -4.04 -4.90 35.73
CA HIS A 98 -3.62 -6.10 35.00
C HIS A 98 -2.88 -5.72 33.72
N LEU A 99 -3.35 -4.71 32.99
CA LEU A 99 -2.70 -4.22 31.78
C LEU A 99 -1.36 -3.52 32.06
N GLU A 100 -1.25 -2.77 33.15
CA GLU A 100 0.01 -2.16 33.60
C GLU A 100 1.06 -3.23 33.94
N ARG A 101 0.66 -4.30 34.63
CA ARG A 101 1.52 -5.46 34.89
C ARG A 101 1.92 -6.19 33.63
N TYR A 102 0.98 -6.38 32.70
CA TYR A 102 1.30 -6.94 31.38
C TYR A 102 2.31 -6.10 30.61
N VAL A 103 2.16 -4.78 30.60
CA VAL A 103 3.13 -3.85 29.98
C VAL A 103 4.51 -4.01 30.63
N SER A 104 4.57 -4.09 31.95
CA SER A 104 5.84 -4.29 32.68
C SER A 104 6.48 -5.63 32.34
N TRP A 105 5.69 -6.70 32.27
CA TRP A 105 6.15 -8.04 31.86
C TRP A 105 6.67 -8.04 30.42
N LEU A 106 5.98 -7.35 29.50
CA LEU A 106 6.44 -7.21 28.11
C LEU A 106 7.77 -6.46 28.02
N LYS A 107 7.96 -5.39 28.79
CA LYS A 107 9.21 -4.60 28.80
C LYS A 107 10.40 -5.43 29.30
N LEU A 108 10.19 -6.26 30.30
CA LEU A 108 11.22 -7.17 30.82
C LEU A 108 11.59 -8.24 29.79
N LYS A 109 10.58 -8.82 29.13
CA LYS A 109 10.79 -9.91 28.18
C LYS A 109 11.30 -9.44 26.82
N TYR A 110 10.98 -8.22 26.42
CA TYR A 110 11.31 -7.62 25.11
C TYR A 110 11.90 -6.21 25.30
N PRO A 111 13.17 -6.10 25.73
CA PRO A 111 13.78 -4.81 26.09
C PRO A 111 13.86 -3.83 24.92
N ASN A 112 13.88 -4.32 23.66
CA ASN A 112 13.90 -3.49 22.47
C ASN A 112 12.62 -2.67 22.22
N GLY A 113 11.67 -2.65 23.12
CA GLY A 113 10.50 -1.78 23.18
C GLY A 113 9.49 -1.88 22.01
N SER A 114 9.95 -1.94 20.77
CA SER A 114 9.07 -1.98 19.58
C SER A 114 8.24 -3.27 19.48
N THR A 115 8.84 -4.41 19.82
CA THR A 115 8.15 -5.71 19.88
C THR A 115 7.12 -5.73 20.98
N ALA A 116 7.49 -5.29 22.19
CA ALA A 116 6.59 -5.16 23.34
C ALA A 116 5.39 -4.26 23.00
N LYS A 117 5.65 -3.09 22.41
CA LYS A 117 4.61 -2.16 21.95
C LYS A 117 3.67 -2.80 20.93
N ASN A 118 4.19 -3.56 19.98
CA ASN A 118 3.38 -4.23 18.95
C ASN A 118 2.44 -5.29 19.58
N TYR A 119 2.94 -6.11 20.52
CA TYR A 119 2.12 -7.10 21.21
C TYR A 119 1.01 -6.43 22.04
N TYR A 120 1.36 -5.39 22.80
CA TYR A 120 0.38 -4.61 23.55
C TYR A 120 -0.67 -3.96 22.63
N THR A 121 -0.25 -3.34 21.51
CA THR A 121 -1.16 -2.69 20.57
C THR A 121 -2.14 -3.70 19.96
N SER A 122 -1.68 -4.89 19.62
CA SER A 122 -2.54 -5.96 19.10
C SER A 122 -3.55 -6.44 20.15
N LEU A 123 -3.14 -6.57 21.42
CA LEU A 123 -4.06 -6.89 22.53
C LEU A 123 -5.04 -5.74 22.78
N LYS A 124 -4.55 -4.50 22.84
CA LYS A 124 -5.39 -3.31 23.02
C LYS A 124 -6.53 -3.28 22.00
N SER A 125 -6.22 -3.51 20.72
CA SER A 125 -7.23 -3.55 19.67
C SER A 125 -8.25 -4.67 19.87
N LEU A 126 -7.81 -5.85 20.30
CA LEU A 126 -8.71 -6.95 20.63
C LEU A 126 -9.61 -6.61 21.83
N ILE A 127 -9.06 -5.97 22.89
CA ILE A 127 -9.84 -5.54 24.06
C ILE A 127 -10.90 -4.50 23.65
N ILE A 128 -10.54 -3.53 22.81
CA ILE A 128 -11.52 -2.55 22.29
C ILE A 128 -12.65 -3.27 21.56
N SER A 129 -12.33 -4.25 20.73
CA SER A 129 -13.36 -5.05 20.06
C SER A 129 -14.18 -5.89 21.06
N LEU A 130 -13.59 -6.42 22.12
CA LEU A 130 -14.35 -7.11 23.18
C LEU A 130 -15.33 -6.15 23.92
N ILE A 131 -14.94 -4.88 24.12
CA ILE A 131 -15.83 -3.84 24.67
C ILE A 131 -16.98 -3.57 23.69
N GLU A 132 -16.67 -3.33 22.42
CA GLU A 132 -17.67 -3.05 21.37
C GLU A 132 -18.69 -4.18 21.19
N TYR A 133 -18.30 -5.43 21.44
CA TYR A 133 -19.16 -6.61 21.39
C TYR A 133 -19.81 -6.96 22.75
N GLY A 134 -19.62 -6.14 23.78
CA GLY A 134 -20.29 -6.31 25.09
C GLY A 134 -19.70 -7.40 25.98
N PHE A 135 -18.50 -7.91 25.70
CA PHE A 135 -17.82 -8.89 26.57
C PHE A 135 -17.01 -8.23 27.69
N VAL A 136 -16.82 -6.94 27.64
CA VAL A 136 -16.16 -6.11 28.66
C VAL A 136 -17.01 -4.87 28.86
N GLU A 137 -17.50 -4.67 30.09
CA GLU A 137 -18.40 -3.56 30.43
C GLU A 137 -17.66 -2.25 30.81
N ALA A 138 -16.35 -2.34 31.05
CA ALA A 138 -15.54 -1.18 31.44
C ALA A 138 -15.38 -0.19 30.27
N ASP A 139 -15.35 1.11 30.60
CA ASP A 139 -15.00 2.12 29.61
C ASP A 139 -13.53 1.96 29.15
N LYS A 140 -13.29 2.15 27.87
CA LYS A 140 -11.95 1.99 27.26
C LYS A 140 -10.91 2.94 27.86
N ASP A 141 -11.32 4.17 28.20
CA ASP A 141 -10.40 5.22 28.70
C ASP A 141 -10.04 4.99 30.16
N ASP A 142 -10.92 4.35 30.93
CA ASP A 142 -10.67 3.92 32.30
C ASP A 142 -9.80 2.65 32.38
N LEU A 143 -10.04 1.73 31.46
CA LEU A 143 -9.37 0.43 31.42
C LEU A 143 -7.95 0.50 30.84
N LEU A 144 -7.75 1.26 29.76
CA LEU A 144 -6.50 1.24 29.00
C LEU A 144 -5.48 2.24 29.54
N PRO A 145 -4.22 1.84 29.81
CA PRO A 145 -3.16 2.78 30.16
C PRO A 145 -2.95 3.84 29.07
N ALA A 146 -2.90 5.12 29.45
CA ALA A 146 -2.82 6.25 28.51
C ALA A 146 -1.54 6.22 27.65
N VAL A 147 -0.37 6.05 28.25
CA VAL A 147 0.93 6.02 27.56
C VAL A 147 1.80 4.86 28.08
N PRO A 148 1.46 3.60 27.74
CA PRO A 148 2.16 2.45 28.29
C PRO A 148 3.62 2.31 27.86
N PHE A 149 3.99 2.89 26.73
CA PHE A 149 5.35 2.87 26.16
C PHE A 149 5.83 4.28 25.83
N PRO A 150 6.08 5.15 26.85
CA PRO A 150 6.69 6.43 26.64
C PRO A 150 8.09 6.22 26.05
N HIS A 151 8.52 7.06 25.17
CA HIS A 151 9.87 7.06 24.55
C HIS A 151 10.25 5.79 23.76
N THR A 152 9.31 4.90 23.41
CA THR A 152 9.63 3.94 22.36
C THR A 152 9.84 4.72 21.09
N ALA A 153 11.10 5.01 20.79
CA ALA A 153 11.49 5.53 19.48
C ALA A 153 10.81 4.68 18.41
N LYS A 154 10.27 5.32 17.37
CA LYS A 154 9.95 4.62 16.12
C LYS A 154 11.17 3.75 15.86
N SER A 155 10.95 2.44 15.72
CA SER A 155 11.99 1.42 15.61
C SER A 155 13.25 1.96 14.94
N THR A 156 14.39 1.97 15.64
CA THR A 156 15.72 2.26 15.07
C THR A 156 16.11 1.23 14.00
N ASN A 157 15.38 0.12 13.89
CA ASN A 157 15.41 -0.84 12.78
C ASN A 157 14.69 -0.33 11.51
N ASP A 158 14.41 0.95 11.44
CA ASP A 158 13.92 1.56 10.21
C ASP A 158 15.00 1.38 9.14
N ALA A 159 14.67 0.64 8.08
CA ALA A 159 15.62 0.29 7.02
C ALA A 159 16.30 1.57 6.52
N LYS A 160 17.60 1.72 6.78
CA LYS A 160 18.37 2.87 6.29
C LYS A 160 18.36 2.87 4.77
N PRO A 161 18.29 4.03 4.10
CA PRO A 161 18.47 4.09 2.65
C PRO A 161 19.84 3.50 2.27
N LEU A 162 19.97 3.06 1.04
CA LEU A 162 21.28 2.67 0.49
C LEU A 162 22.13 3.93 0.31
N SER A 163 23.41 3.83 0.60
CA SER A 163 24.38 4.87 0.26
C SER A 163 24.54 4.99 -1.26
N LEU A 164 25.27 5.99 -1.70
CA LEU A 164 25.52 6.18 -3.13
C LEU A 164 26.35 5.02 -3.71
N SER A 165 27.39 4.57 -2.99
CA SER A 165 28.25 3.45 -3.36
C SER A 165 27.48 2.12 -3.39
N GLU A 166 26.70 1.83 -2.35
CA GLU A 166 25.84 0.64 -2.27
C GLU A 166 24.83 0.61 -3.44
N MET A 167 24.21 1.75 -3.75
CA MET A 167 23.23 1.84 -4.84
C MET A 167 23.89 1.70 -6.22
N GLN A 168 25.07 2.29 -6.43
CA GLN A 168 25.84 2.14 -7.67
C GLN A 168 26.25 0.68 -7.89
N GLY A 169 26.79 0.03 -6.86
CA GLY A 169 27.15 -1.38 -6.91
C GLY A 169 25.94 -2.28 -7.25
N LEU A 170 24.81 -2.05 -6.58
CA LEU A 170 23.58 -2.78 -6.85
C LEU A 170 23.07 -2.59 -8.29
N ILE A 171 23.02 -1.34 -8.77
CA ILE A 171 22.57 -1.04 -10.14
C ILE A 171 23.49 -1.70 -11.18
N THR A 172 24.79 -1.69 -10.96
CA THR A 172 25.76 -2.34 -11.86
C THR A 172 25.53 -3.86 -11.91
N ALA A 173 25.35 -4.49 -10.75
CA ALA A 173 25.03 -5.91 -10.65
C ALA A 173 23.72 -6.27 -11.37
N LEU A 174 22.64 -5.52 -11.10
CA LEU A 174 21.35 -5.75 -11.73
C LEU A 174 21.38 -5.54 -13.26
N LYS A 175 22.17 -4.57 -13.75
CA LYS A 175 22.38 -4.36 -15.19
C LYS A 175 23.10 -5.55 -15.82
N SER A 176 24.15 -6.05 -15.18
CA SER A 176 24.89 -7.24 -15.64
C SER A 176 23.97 -8.47 -15.74
N ASP A 177 23.18 -8.72 -14.68
CA ASP A 177 22.23 -9.83 -14.67
C ASP A 177 21.13 -9.67 -15.72
N LEU A 178 20.59 -8.43 -15.92
CA LEU A 178 19.60 -8.16 -16.95
C LEU A 178 20.12 -8.46 -18.35
N VAL A 179 21.36 -8.07 -18.65
CA VAL A 179 22.03 -8.39 -19.92
C VAL A 179 22.16 -9.90 -20.09
N ALA A 180 22.56 -10.61 -19.03
CA ALA A 180 22.67 -12.07 -19.04
C ALA A 180 21.31 -12.76 -19.28
N ILE A 181 20.22 -12.23 -18.65
CA ILE A 181 18.85 -12.71 -18.88
C ILE A 181 18.41 -12.51 -20.35
N HIS A 182 18.74 -11.36 -20.93
CA HIS A 182 18.41 -11.10 -22.34
C HIS A 182 19.15 -12.03 -23.30
N LYS A 183 20.41 -12.36 -22.99
CA LYS A 183 21.25 -13.24 -23.81
C LYS A 183 21.02 -14.75 -23.54
N GLY A 184 20.17 -15.11 -22.58
CA GLY A 184 20.00 -16.51 -22.15
C GLY A 184 21.22 -17.10 -21.42
N LEU A 185 22.11 -16.26 -20.90
CA LEU A 185 23.35 -16.63 -20.20
C LEU A 185 23.27 -16.42 -18.68
N PHE A 186 22.08 -16.19 -18.15
CA PHE A 186 21.89 -15.95 -16.72
C PHE A 186 22.17 -17.23 -15.91
N SER A 187 23.06 -17.14 -14.95
CA SER A 187 23.51 -18.28 -14.13
C SER A 187 22.61 -18.57 -12.91
N GLY A 188 21.65 -17.71 -12.62
CA GLY A 188 20.68 -17.89 -11.52
C GLY A 188 19.47 -18.72 -11.95
N ASN A 189 18.59 -19.00 -10.98
CA ASN A 189 17.32 -19.69 -11.24
C ASN A 189 16.20 -18.71 -11.68
N ASP A 190 15.04 -19.26 -12.07
CA ASP A 190 13.90 -18.47 -12.55
C ASP A 190 13.39 -17.46 -11.51
N ALA A 191 13.39 -17.81 -10.22
CA ALA A 191 13.01 -16.88 -9.15
C ALA A 191 13.99 -15.71 -9.03
N GLU A 192 15.30 -15.98 -9.21
CA GLU A 192 16.32 -14.92 -9.22
C GLU A 192 16.19 -14.02 -10.45
N ALA A 193 15.90 -14.59 -11.63
CA ALA A 193 15.66 -13.80 -12.85
C ALA A 193 14.48 -12.85 -12.66
N MET A 194 13.35 -13.35 -12.14
CA MET A 194 12.19 -12.49 -11.81
C MET A 194 12.51 -11.46 -10.72
N THR A 195 13.36 -11.82 -9.75
CA THR A 195 13.81 -10.90 -8.70
C THR A 195 14.65 -9.76 -9.26
N VAL A 196 15.56 -10.02 -10.19
CA VAL A 196 16.34 -8.98 -10.89
C VAL A 196 15.41 -7.95 -11.55
N LEU A 197 14.43 -8.44 -12.33
CA LEU A 197 13.47 -7.58 -13.02
C LEU A 197 12.61 -6.77 -12.03
N LEU A 198 12.16 -7.41 -10.95
CA LEU A 198 11.39 -6.75 -9.89
C LEU A 198 12.21 -5.68 -9.16
N LEU A 199 13.48 -5.95 -8.81
CA LEU A 199 14.36 -4.98 -8.13
C LEU A 199 14.63 -3.75 -9.00
N ILE A 200 14.83 -3.92 -10.31
CA ILE A 200 14.99 -2.80 -11.25
C ILE A 200 13.69 -1.97 -11.29
N THR A 201 12.53 -2.63 -11.39
CA THR A 201 11.23 -1.97 -11.37
C THR A 201 11.02 -1.20 -10.05
N ALA A 202 11.38 -1.80 -8.91
CA ALA A 202 11.30 -1.16 -7.60
C ALA A 202 12.18 0.08 -7.50
N ALA A 203 13.43 -0.02 -7.96
CA ALA A 203 14.38 1.09 -7.95
C ALA A 203 13.95 2.27 -8.83
N ARG A 204 13.15 2.01 -9.87
CA ARG A 204 12.63 3.02 -10.80
C ARG A 204 11.30 3.63 -10.37
N SER A 205 10.44 2.86 -9.69
CA SER A 205 9.07 3.27 -9.38
C SER A 205 8.86 3.67 -7.92
N GLY A 206 9.70 3.20 -6.99
CA GLY A 206 9.51 3.39 -5.56
C GLY A 206 8.24 2.77 -5.00
N ILE A 207 7.60 1.84 -5.72
CA ILE A 207 6.37 1.16 -5.29
C ILE A 207 6.64 0.31 -4.06
N ASN A 208 5.66 0.22 -3.16
CA ASN A 208 5.72 -0.62 -1.96
C ASN A 208 5.81 -2.12 -2.31
N THR A 209 6.36 -2.92 -1.40
CA THR A 209 6.59 -4.36 -1.60
C THR A 209 5.34 -5.13 -2.02
N THR A 210 4.24 -5.00 -1.29
CA THR A 210 3.02 -5.77 -1.57
C THR A 210 2.40 -5.40 -2.93
N PRO A 211 2.12 -4.12 -3.24
CA PRO A 211 1.63 -3.74 -4.57
C PRO A 211 2.54 -4.18 -5.71
N LEU A 212 3.85 -4.17 -5.50
CA LEU A 212 4.80 -4.58 -6.53
C LEU A 212 4.77 -6.10 -6.75
N LEU A 213 4.77 -6.91 -5.68
CA LEU A 213 4.67 -8.38 -5.77
C LEU A 213 3.33 -8.85 -6.37
N GLU A 214 2.26 -8.13 -6.11
CA GLU A 214 0.90 -8.42 -6.57
C GLU A 214 0.54 -7.70 -7.87
N MET A 215 1.53 -7.15 -8.56
CA MET A 215 1.33 -6.41 -9.80
C MET A 215 0.65 -7.28 -10.85
N SER A 216 -0.47 -6.78 -11.38
CA SER A 216 -1.25 -7.44 -12.42
C SER A 216 -0.57 -7.30 -13.80
N ARG A 217 -0.82 -8.26 -14.69
CA ARG A 217 -0.30 -8.28 -16.06
C ARG A 217 -0.79 -7.09 -16.90
N ASP A 218 -1.94 -6.52 -16.55
CA ASP A 218 -2.52 -5.32 -17.15
C ASP A 218 -2.12 -4.01 -16.43
N ALA A 219 -1.20 -4.07 -15.45
CA ALA A 219 -0.75 -2.92 -14.70
C ALA A 219 -0.09 -1.84 -15.57
N LEU A 220 0.55 -2.24 -16.67
CA LEU A 220 1.24 -1.34 -17.56
C LEU A 220 0.28 -0.81 -18.63
N GLN A 221 -0.09 0.47 -18.54
CA GLN A 221 -1.03 1.13 -19.43
C GLN A 221 -0.37 2.25 -20.24
N PRO A 222 -0.82 2.55 -21.46
CA PRO A 222 -0.36 3.72 -22.20
C PRO A 222 -0.62 5.00 -21.39
N HIS A 223 0.33 5.92 -21.44
CA HIS A 223 0.06 7.27 -20.93
C HIS A 223 -0.92 7.98 -21.89
N PRO A 224 -2.01 8.60 -21.37
CA PRO A 224 -3.09 9.11 -22.22
C PRO A 224 -2.68 10.25 -23.16
N PHE A 225 -1.55 10.92 -22.89
CA PHE A 225 -1.14 12.12 -23.63
C PHE A 225 0.29 12.07 -24.15
N ILE A 226 1.15 11.22 -23.61
CA ILE A 226 2.57 11.21 -23.93
C ILE A 226 2.95 9.81 -24.43
N PRO A 227 3.24 9.66 -25.73
CA PRO A 227 3.45 8.35 -26.36
C PRO A 227 4.55 7.51 -25.70
N ASN A 228 5.63 8.17 -25.24
CA ASN A 228 6.81 7.51 -24.68
C ASN A 228 6.76 7.29 -23.16
N LEU A 229 5.60 7.56 -22.56
CA LEU A 229 5.35 7.26 -21.16
C LEU A 229 4.32 6.15 -21.03
N ARG A 230 4.45 5.39 -19.95
CA ARG A 230 3.49 4.38 -19.51
C ARG A 230 3.09 4.64 -18.07
N LEU A 231 1.89 4.26 -17.74
CA LEU A 231 1.39 4.26 -16.37
C LEU A 231 1.54 2.85 -15.81
N LEU A 232 2.16 2.74 -14.67
CA LEU A 232 2.23 1.50 -13.90
C LEU A 232 1.21 1.57 -12.76
N ASN A 233 0.10 0.89 -12.94
CA ASN A 233 -1.01 0.85 -12.00
C ASN A 233 -0.84 -0.30 -11.02
N THR A 234 -0.95 -0.03 -9.73
CA THR A 234 -0.85 -1.03 -8.67
C THR A 234 -1.88 -0.76 -7.59
N VAL A 235 -2.24 -1.80 -6.81
CA VAL A 235 -3.18 -1.67 -5.69
C VAL A 235 -2.46 -1.78 -4.38
N LYS A 236 -2.69 -0.82 -3.50
CA LYS A 236 -2.23 -0.87 -2.12
C LYS A 236 -3.33 -1.50 -1.26
N ARG A 237 -3.14 -2.73 -0.78
CA ARG A 237 -4.13 -3.42 0.07
C ARG A 237 -4.44 -2.68 1.37
N ARG A 238 -3.42 -2.10 2.03
CA ARG A 238 -3.61 -1.16 3.13
C ARG A 238 -4.16 0.15 2.57
N GLY A 239 -5.42 0.44 2.89
CA GLY A 239 -6.11 1.61 2.40
C GLY A 239 -6.65 1.46 0.98
N LYS A 240 -6.68 0.25 0.40
CA LYS A 240 -7.35 -0.11 -0.87
C LYS A 240 -7.20 0.92 -2.00
N GLY A 241 -6.11 1.69 -2.03
CA GLY A 241 -5.89 2.76 -2.99
C GLY A 241 -5.18 2.29 -4.25
N ALA A 242 -5.70 2.65 -5.41
CA ALA A 242 -4.98 2.51 -6.66
C ALA A 242 -3.81 3.51 -6.68
N GLN A 243 -2.62 3.03 -7.00
CA GLN A 243 -1.43 3.86 -7.21
C GLN A 243 -1.04 3.78 -8.67
N SER A 244 -0.82 4.93 -9.30
CA SER A 244 -0.26 5.01 -10.65
C SER A 244 1.08 5.69 -10.58
N LYS A 245 2.07 5.10 -11.23
CA LYS A 245 3.39 5.68 -11.40
C LYS A 245 3.69 5.81 -12.88
N THR A 246 4.18 6.96 -13.28
CA THR A 246 4.67 7.15 -14.63
C THR A 246 6.06 6.57 -14.76
N ILE A 247 6.27 5.76 -15.77
CA ILE A 247 7.58 5.21 -16.12
C ILE A 247 7.88 5.50 -17.60
N ARG A 248 9.15 5.82 -17.87
CA ARG A 248 9.60 6.18 -19.22
C ARG A 248 9.82 4.92 -20.03
N GLN A 249 9.43 4.97 -21.30
CA GLN A 249 9.80 4.02 -22.35
C GLN A 249 10.88 4.65 -23.19
N THR A 250 12.02 3.97 -23.33
CA THR A 250 13.08 4.43 -24.23
C THR A 250 12.68 4.13 -25.68
N GLU A 251 12.78 5.12 -26.55
CA GLU A 251 12.65 4.89 -28.00
C GLU A 251 13.88 4.10 -28.49
N LEU A 252 13.63 3.03 -29.21
CA LEU A 252 14.67 2.29 -29.91
C LEU A 252 14.90 3.01 -31.25
N HIS A 253 16.04 3.64 -31.42
CA HIS A 253 16.45 4.19 -32.72
C HIS A 253 16.97 3.05 -33.61
N ASP A 254 16.54 3.03 -34.87
CA ASP A 254 16.94 2.04 -35.84
C ASP A 254 18.47 1.96 -35.97
N GLY A 255 19.00 0.75 -35.91
CA GLY A 255 20.42 0.43 -36.10
C GLY A 255 21.25 0.19 -34.83
N TYR A 256 20.75 0.47 -33.64
CA TYR A 256 21.38 0.12 -32.37
C TYR A 256 20.41 -0.74 -31.56
N ASN A 257 20.81 -1.96 -31.21
CA ASN A 257 20.05 -2.85 -30.32
C ASN A 257 20.62 -2.83 -28.89
N PRO A 258 20.55 -1.69 -28.16
CA PRO A 258 20.87 -1.70 -26.75
C PRO A 258 19.74 -2.43 -26.03
N ILE A 259 20.10 -3.29 -25.08
CA ILE A 259 19.11 -3.89 -24.17
C ILE A 259 18.48 -2.73 -23.37
N PRO A 260 17.17 -2.46 -23.55
CA PRO A 260 16.57 -1.32 -22.87
C PRO A 260 16.52 -1.58 -21.36
N LEU A 261 17.04 -0.61 -20.62
CA LEU A 261 17.12 -0.64 -19.14
C LEU A 261 16.01 0.19 -18.48
N ASP A 262 15.07 0.71 -19.28
CA ASP A 262 13.95 1.48 -18.74
C ASP A 262 12.91 0.58 -18.04
N GLY A 263 12.09 1.20 -17.18
CA GLY A 263 11.12 0.45 -16.38
C GLY A 263 10.06 -0.28 -17.19
N VAL A 264 9.71 0.24 -18.39
CA VAL A 264 8.72 -0.37 -19.29
C VAL A 264 9.28 -1.65 -19.91
N ALA A 265 10.49 -1.57 -20.45
CA ALA A 265 11.16 -2.71 -21.06
C ALA A 265 11.39 -3.85 -20.08
N VAL A 266 11.73 -3.52 -18.82
CA VAL A 266 11.94 -4.51 -17.77
C VAL A 266 10.64 -5.23 -17.39
N VAL A 267 9.53 -4.50 -17.26
CA VAL A 267 8.21 -5.11 -17.01
C VAL A 267 7.77 -5.96 -18.20
N ASN A 268 7.94 -5.47 -19.44
CA ASN A 268 7.63 -6.24 -20.64
C ASN A 268 8.49 -7.51 -20.74
N LYS A 269 9.76 -7.46 -20.33
CA LYS A 269 10.61 -8.66 -20.28
C LYS A 269 10.08 -9.67 -19.26
N ALA A 270 9.62 -9.22 -18.09
CA ALA A 270 8.99 -10.10 -17.09
C ALA A 270 7.70 -10.74 -17.62
N LEU A 271 6.87 -9.94 -18.31
CA LEU A 271 5.67 -10.43 -18.98
C LEU A 271 6.01 -11.49 -20.04
N ALA A 272 7.00 -11.25 -20.90
CA ALA A 272 7.42 -12.19 -21.94
C ALA A 272 7.94 -13.51 -21.34
N ILE A 273 8.72 -13.48 -20.26
CA ILE A 273 9.21 -14.69 -19.57
C ILE A 273 8.06 -15.45 -18.90
N SER A 274 7.09 -14.74 -18.31
CA SER A 274 5.98 -15.35 -17.57
C SER A 274 4.79 -15.76 -18.46
N GLU A 275 4.69 -15.27 -19.69
CA GLU A 275 3.58 -15.58 -20.61
C GLU A 275 3.36 -17.09 -20.82
N PRO A 276 4.41 -17.90 -21.14
CA PRO A 276 4.24 -19.34 -21.34
C PRO A 276 3.80 -20.09 -20.07
N LEU A 277 3.92 -19.45 -18.89
CA LEU A 277 3.61 -20.06 -17.61
C LEU A 277 2.14 -19.83 -17.19
N VAL A 278 1.44 -18.86 -17.80
CA VAL A 278 0.07 -18.47 -17.41
C VAL A 278 -0.89 -19.66 -17.47
N GLY A 279 -0.82 -20.46 -18.51
CA GLY A 279 -1.68 -21.65 -18.68
C GLY A 279 -1.48 -22.73 -17.59
N PHE A 280 -0.31 -22.78 -16.98
CA PHE A 280 0.03 -23.73 -15.91
C PHE A 280 -0.14 -23.15 -14.50
N ALA A 281 -0.43 -21.84 -14.38
CA ALA A 281 -0.60 -21.20 -13.10
C ALA A 281 -1.98 -21.51 -12.51
N PRO A 282 -2.09 -21.63 -11.16
CA PRO A 282 -3.38 -21.62 -10.49
C PRO A 282 -4.20 -20.39 -10.88
N GLU A 283 -5.53 -20.52 -11.02
CA GLU A 283 -6.42 -19.46 -11.51
C GLU A 283 -6.15 -18.09 -10.88
N LYS A 284 -6.06 -18.07 -9.56
CA LYS A 284 -5.76 -16.84 -8.77
C LYS A 284 -4.39 -16.21 -9.00
N LEU A 285 -3.48 -16.87 -9.70
CA LEU A 285 -2.14 -16.35 -10.00
C LEU A 285 -1.97 -15.95 -11.46
N LYS A 286 -2.89 -16.32 -12.35
CA LYS A 286 -2.81 -16.03 -13.79
C LYS A 286 -2.64 -14.55 -14.10
N SER A 287 -3.22 -13.68 -13.29
CA SER A 287 -3.10 -12.23 -13.43
C SER A 287 -1.76 -11.64 -12.98
N HIS A 288 -0.87 -12.39 -12.32
CA HIS A 288 0.38 -11.85 -11.78
C HIS A 288 1.47 -11.74 -12.84
N VAL A 289 2.28 -10.67 -12.77
CA VAL A 289 3.46 -10.46 -13.64
C VAL A 289 4.59 -11.42 -13.27
N TRP A 290 4.87 -11.57 -11.97
CA TRP A 290 6.08 -12.23 -11.46
C TRP A 290 5.89 -13.73 -11.29
N LEU A 291 5.45 -14.42 -12.37
CA LEU A 291 5.31 -15.88 -12.38
C LEU A 291 6.63 -16.53 -12.75
N TYR A 292 6.94 -17.62 -12.06
CA TYR A 292 8.11 -18.45 -12.36
C TYR A 292 7.84 -19.93 -12.04
N ARG A 293 8.68 -20.83 -12.57
CA ARG A 293 8.61 -22.26 -12.26
C ARG A 293 9.48 -22.55 -11.05
N ALA A 294 8.87 -23.02 -9.96
CA ALA A 294 9.60 -23.37 -8.74
C ALA A 294 10.47 -24.60 -8.94
N GLY A 295 11.65 -24.62 -8.30
CA GLY A 295 12.53 -25.79 -8.31
C GLY A 295 11.96 -26.98 -7.54
N GLN A 296 12.67 -28.12 -7.57
CA GLN A 296 12.23 -29.37 -6.95
C GLN A 296 11.99 -29.27 -5.43
N ASN A 297 12.79 -28.47 -4.73
CA ASN A 297 12.71 -28.31 -3.28
C ASN A 297 11.58 -27.35 -2.90
N GLY A 298 10.37 -27.89 -2.64
CA GLY A 298 9.27 -27.18 -2.03
C GLY A 298 7.98 -27.13 -2.82
N HIS A 299 8.00 -27.00 -4.15
CA HIS A 299 6.77 -26.86 -4.96
C HIS A 299 6.72 -27.74 -6.22
N GLY A 300 7.66 -28.64 -6.42
CA GLY A 300 7.62 -29.67 -7.47
C GLY A 300 7.40 -29.14 -8.88
N HIS A 301 8.21 -28.19 -9.34
CA HIS A 301 8.10 -27.55 -10.66
C HIS A 301 6.78 -26.81 -10.96
N ARG A 302 5.97 -26.54 -9.95
CA ARG A 302 4.72 -25.79 -10.12
C ARG A 302 4.99 -24.33 -10.46
N VAL A 303 4.08 -23.75 -11.22
CA VAL A 303 4.10 -22.31 -11.46
C VAL A 303 3.57 -21.57 -10.23
N VAL A 304 4.35 -20.63 -9.75
CA VAL A 304 4.05 -19.82 -8.57
C VAL A 304 4.37 -18.34 -8.85
N ALA A 305 3.77 -17.44 -8.05
CA ALA A 305 4.13 -16.02 -8.06
C ALA A 305 5.24 -15.75 -7.04
N LEU A 306 6.08 -14.76 -7.32
CA LEU A 306 7.15 -14.34 -6.43
C LEU A 306 6.59 -13.89 -5.08
N ALA A 307 7.01 -14.53 -4.00
CA ALA A 307 6.62 -14.22 -2.63
C ALA A 307 7.71 -13.41 -1.90
N SER A 308 7.36 -12.71 -0.82
CA SER A 308 8.32 -11.91 -0.04
C SER A 308 9.51 -12.71 0.48
N SER A 309 9.29 -13.97 0.90
CA SER A 309 10.37 -14.86 1.36
C SER A 309 11.32 -15.23 0.22
N THR A 310 10.77 -15.58 -0.94
CA THR A 310 11.56 -15.91 -2.13
C THR A 310 12.33 -14.69 -2.62
N LEU A 311 11.67 -13.52 -2.69
CA LEU A 311 12.32 -12.26 -3.03
C LEU A 311 13.52 -11.98 -2.12
N PHE A 312 13.37 -12.17 -0.80
CA PHE A 312 14.45 -11.94 0.16
C PHE A 312 15.63 -12.88 -0.10
N GLN A 313 15.37 -14.18 -0.27
CA GLN A 313 16.43 -15.17 -0.53
C GLN A 313 17.12 -14.94 -1.88
N SER A 314 16.36 -14.71 -2.94
CA SER A 314 16.89 -14.40 -4.26
C SER A 314 17.72 -13.11 -4.27
N THR A 315 17.27 -12.06 -3.55
CA THR A 315 18.05 -10.83 -3.41
C THR A 315 19.39 -11.10 -2.70
N LYS A 316 19.38 -11.93 -1.65
CA LYS A 316 20.60 -12.34 -0.95
C LYS A 316 21.56 -13.11 -1.88
N SER A 317 21.05 -14.03 -2.69
CA SER A 317 21.84 -14.78 -3.69
C SER A 317 22.45 -13.85 -4.73
N ILE A 318 21.69 -12.88 -5.25
CA ILE A 318 22.16 -11.88 -6.21
C ILE A 318 23.29 -11.05 -5.59
N CYS A 319 23.10 -10.52 -4.38
CA CYS A 319 24.14 -9.76 -3.67
C CYS A 319 25.42 -10.58 -3.46
N ALA A 320 25.29 -11.86 -3.12
CA ALA A 320 26.41 -12.77 -2.93
C ALA A 320 27.14 -13.08 -4.26
N ARG A 321 26.39 -13.33 -5.34
CA ARG A 321 26.97 -13.60 -6.69
C ARG A 321 27.86 -12.45 -7.17
N HIS A 322 27.45 -11.22 -6.90
CA HIS A 322 28.19 -10.01 -7.27
C HIS A 322 29.12 -9.48 -6.17
N ALA A 323 29.30 -10.24 -5.08
CA ALA A 323 30.12 -9.86 -3.93
C ALA A 323 29.85 -8.44 -3.42
N LEU A 324 28.58 -8.01 -3.40
CA LEU A 324 28.18 -6.66 -2.99
C LEU A 324 28.40 -6.49 -1.48
N LYS A 325 29.02 -5.38 -1.12
CA LYS A 325 29.33 -5.01 0.27
C LYS A 325 28.69 -3.68 0.62
N ASP A 326 28.38 -3.51 1.89
CA ASP A 326 27.99 -2.22 2.47
C ASP A 326 29.22 -1.33 2.72
N ASP A 327 29.00 -0.09 3.18
CA ASP A 327 30.06 0.86 3.48
C ASP A 327 31.00 0.42 4.63
N GLN A 328 30.61 -0.62 5.39
CA GLN A 328 31.45 -1.24 6.43
C GLN A 328 32.15 -2.51 5.93
N GLY A 329 32.06 -2.83 4.64
CA GLY A 329 32.68 -4.01 4.04
C GLY A 329 31.95 -5.33 4.33
N GLN A 330 30.76 -5.28 4.98
CA GLN A 330 29.93 -6.46 5.23
C GLN A 330 29.06 -6.78 4.01
N PRO A 331 28.55 -8.02 3.88
CA PRO A 331 27.63 -8.38 2.80
C PRO A 331 26.43 -7.42 2.75
N LEU A 332 26.18 -6.85 1.57
CA LEU A 332 25.10 -5.89 1.39
C LEU A 332 23.72 -6.54 1.59
N ILE A 333 22.92 -5.98 2.49
CA ILE A 333 21.54 -6.38 2.71
C ILE A 333 20.62 -5.41 1.96
N VAL A 334 19.95 -5.91 0.94
CA VAL A 334 18.97 -5.15 0.15
C VAL A 334 17.56 -5.66 0.42
N ASN A 335 16.63 -4.72 0.59
CA ASN A 335 15.20 -4.99 0.59
C ASN A 335 14.44 -3.82 -0.06
N LEU A 336 13.19 -4.06 -0.46
CA LEU A 336 12.40 -3.04 -1.16
C LEU A 336 12.16 -1.77 -0.32
N SER A 337 12.13 -1.90 1.01
CA SER A 337 11.99 -0.72 1.89
C SER A 337 13.24 0.17 1.83
N ARG A 338 14.45 -0.41 1.77
CA ARG A 338 15.69 0.35 1.57
C ARG A 338 15.71 1.05 0.21
N LEU A 339 15.33 0.35 -0.87
CA LEU A 339 15.24 0.93 -2.22
C LEU A 339 14.26 2.09 -2.27
N ARG A 340 13.08 1.93 -1.66
CA ARG A 340 12.08 3.00 -1.59
C ARG A 340 12.61 4.21 -0.82
N LYS A 341 13.23 4.01 0.34
CA LYS A 341 13.84 5.10 1.13
C LYS A 341 14.99 5.76 0.40
N THR A 342 15.77 5.01 -0.36
CA THR A 342 16.84 5.56 -1.20
C THR A 342 16.25 6.49 -2.28
N MET A 343 15.19 6.07 -2.94
CA MET A 343 14.48 6.91 -3.91
C MET A 343 13.91 8.17 -3.25
N GLU A 344 13.25 8.03 -2.11
CA GLU A 344 12.68 9.13 -1.34
C GLU A 344 13.75 10.15 -0.91
N SER A 345 14.88 9.67 -0.39
CA SER A 345 16.02 10.52 -0.01
C SER A 345 16.65 11.26 -1.20
N ARG A 346 16.66 10.63 -2.38
CA ARG A 346 17.15 11.28 -3.61
C ARG A 346 16.16 12.34 -4.09
N LEU A 347 14.87 12.05 -4.11
CA LEU A 347 13.83 13.02 -4.46
C LEU A 347 13.84 14.21 -3.49
N TRP A 348 14.00 13.96 -2.18
CA TRP A 348 14.15 15.02 -1.17
C TRP A 348 15.32 15.96 -1.49
N LYS A 349 16.46 15.41 -1.87
CA LYS A 349 17.62 16.23 -2.27
C LYS A 349 17.38 17.00 -3.57
N LEU A 350 16.71 16.38 -4.54
CA LEU A 350 16.43 17.00 -5.85
C LEU A 350 15.38 18.11 -5.75
N SER A 351 14.39 17.97 -4.86
CA SER A 351 13.34 18.98 -4.61
C SER A 351 13.81 20.13 -3.69
N GLY A 352 15.07 20.11 -3.24
CA GLY A 352 15.55 21.12 -2.29
C GLY A 352 14.91 21.02 -0.90
N GLY A 353 14.36 19.84 -0.53
CA GLY A 353 13.70 19.60 0.74
C GLY A 353 12.18 19.81 0.70
N ASP A 354 11.56 19.89 -0.49
CA ASP A 354 10.12 20.01 -0.62
C ASP A 354 9.42 18.67 -0.34
N LEU A 355 8.79 18.59 0.84
CA LEU A 355 8.09 17.40 1.30
C LEU A 355 6.82 17.10 0.48
N LEU A 356 6.16 18.12 -0.04
CA LEU A 356 4.95 17.94 -0.84
C LEU A 356 5.28 17.33 -2.21
N GLU A 357 6.33 17.84 -2.86
CA GLU A 357 6.86 17.27 -4.10
C GLU A 357 7.26 15.79 -3.90
N VAL A 358 8.04 15.51 -2.87
CA VAL A 358 8.46 14.13 -2.57
C VAL A 358 7.27 13.23 -2.27
N SER A 359 6.31 13.69 -1.49
CA SER A 359 5.10 12.93 -1.16
C SER A 359 4.25 12.64 -2.39
N ALA A 360 4.09 13.61 -3.28
CA ALA A 360 3.38 13.47 -4.54
C ALA A 360 4.05 12.43 -5.45
N VAL A 361 5.34 12.56 -5.69
CA VAL A 361 6.11 11.63 -6.51
C VAL A 361 6.12 10.23 -5.90
N MET A 362 6.25 10.10 -4.59
CA MET A 362 6.27 8.80 -3.90
C MET A 362 4.88 8.17 -3.75
N GLY A 363 3.80 8.90 -4.05
CA GLY A 363 2.42 8.43 -3.90
C GLY A 363 2.08 8.10 -2.45
N HIS A 364 2.58 8.91 -1.53
CA HIS A 364 2.09 8.89 -0.16
C HIS A 364 0.68 9.46 -0.15
N SER A 365 -0.24 8.84 0.62
CA SER A 365 -1.50 9.52 0.86
C SER A 365 -1.23 10.82 1.64
N PRO A 366 -2.01 11.88 1.40
CA PRO A 366 -1.89 13.11 2.18
C PRO A 366 -1.95 12.87 3.70
N SER A 367 -2.65 11.82 4.15
CA SER A 367 -2.71 11.43 5.56
C SER A 367 -1.37 10.91 6.11
N VAL A 368 -0.55 10.23 5.29
CA VAL A 368 0.77 9.75 5.71
C VAL A 368 1.76 10.91 5.78
N ALA A 369 1.71 11.85 4.83
CA ALA A 369 2.50 13.07 4.89
C ALA A 369 2.10 13.95 6.08
N ASP A 370 0.79 14.06 6.33
CA ASP A 370 0.15 14.85 7.39
C ASP A 370 0.50 14.34 8.81
N ASN A 371 0.40 13.03 9.03
CA ASN A 371 0.67 12.42 10.34
C ASN A 371 2.15 12.49 10.74
N HIS A 372 3.04 12.73 9.78
CA HIS A 372 4.47 12.74 10.03
C HIS A 372 5.13 14.11 9.90
N TYR A 373 4.57 15.06 9.11
CA TYR A 373 5.31 16.27 8.73
C TYR A 373 4.51 17.57 8.57
N LEU A 374 3.18 17.57 8.37
CA LEU A 374 2.41 18.80 8.16
C LEU A 374 1.02 18.76 8.81
N LYS A 375 0.74 19.72 9.69
CA LYS A 375 -0.62 20.18 9.94
C LYS A 375 -1.00 21.08 8.75
N ILE A 376 -1.89 20.61 7.86
CA ILE A 376 -2.44 21.44 6.78
C ILE A 376 -3.29 22.54 7.45
N ASN A 377 -2.79 23.75 7.44
CA ASN A 377 -3.49 24.94 7.94
C ASN A 377 -4.67 25.28 7.05
N ASP A 378 -5.70 25.90 7.63
CA ASP A 378 -6.85 26.45 6.88
C ASP A 378 -6.43 27.47 5.81
N GLU A 379 -5.25 28.06 5.92
CA GLU A 379 -4.61 28.92 4.91
C GLU A 379 -4.45 28.23 3.55
N ILE A 380 -4.05 26.94 3.52
CA ILE A 380 -3.92 26.18 2.26
C ILE A 380 -5.29 25.98 1.58
N LYS A 381 -6.38 25.85 2.35
CA LYS A 381 -7.73 25.78 1.76
C LYS A 381 -8.14 27.08 1.09
N VAL A 382 -7.77 28.21 1.69
CA VAL A 382 -8.00 29.54 1.14
C VAL A 382 -7.13 29.78 -0.10
N GLU A 383 -5.85 29.38 -0.06
CA GLU A 383 -4.95 29.44 -1.23
C GLU A 383 -5.45 28.60 -2.40
N CYS A 384 -5.93 27.36 -2.16
CA CYS A 384 -6.52 26.54 -3.21
C CYS A 384 -7.77 27.20 -3.82
N ALA A 385 -8.64 27.81 -3.01
CA ALA A 385 -9.84 28.49 -3.49
C ALA A 385 -9.51 29.76 -4.26
N THR A 386 -8.53 30.55 -3.81
CA THR A 386 -8.03 31.75 -4.48
C THR A 386 -7.34 31.39 -5.79
N PHE A 387 -6.52 30.35 -5.79
CA PHE A 387 -5.80 29.86 -6.95
C PHE A 387 -6.72 29.39 -8.08
N VAL A 388 -7.79 28.64 -7.79
CA VAL A 388 -8.80 28.25 -8.80
C VAL A 388 -9.43 29.49 -9.43
N GLY A 389 -9.63 30.56 -8.65
CA GLY A 389 -10.12 31.85 -9.15
C GLY A 389 -9.11 32.56 -10.07
N GLU A 390 -7.83 32.57 -9.73
CA GLU A 390 -6.75 33.19 -10.51
C GLU A 390 -6.46 32.44 -11.81
N ALA A 391 -6.43 31.09 -11.77
CA ALA A 391 -6.25 30.25 -12.93
C ALA A 391 -7.31 30.52 -14.01
N PHE A 392 -8.55 30.80 -13.62
CA PHE A 392 -9.62 31.19 -14.53
C PHE A 392 -9.39 32.57 -15.16
N THR A 393 -8.90 33.51 -14.36
CA THR A 393 -8.60 34.87 -14.82
C THR A 393 -7.46 34.89 -15.86
N ASP A 394 -6.43 34.09 -15.66
CA ASP A 394 -5.27 34.00 -16.59
C ASP A 394 -5.66 33.41 -17.95
N GLN A 395 -6.64 32.52 -17.97
CA GLN A 395 -7.10 31.91 -19.22
C GLN A 395 -7.98 32.86 -20.04
N LEU A 396 -8.78 33.70 -19.40
CA LEU A 396 -9.47 34.79 -20.08
C LEU A 396 -8.49 35.77 -20.75
N ARG A 397 -7.21 35.75 -20.32
CA ARG A 397 -6.10 36.52 -20.90
C ARG A 397 -5.34 35.79 -22.04
N GLY A 398 -5.80 34.60 -22.46
CA GLY A 398 -5.23 33.86 -23.59
C GLY A 398 -3.94 33.08 -23.30
N ILE A 399 -3.72 32.65 -22.04
CA ILE A 399 -2.58 31.82 -21.68
C ILE A 399 -2.76 30.40 -22.26
N ASN A 400 -1.76 29.87 -22.92
CA ASN A 400 -1.76 28.51 -23.44
C ASN A 400 -1.83 27.47 -22.29
N VAL A 401 -2.85 26.63 -22.32
CA VAL A 401 -3.09 25.59 -21.33
C VAL A 401 -2.96 24.21 -21.96
N THR A 402 -2.09 23.38 -21.41
CA THR A 402 -1.93 21.98 -21.83
C THR A 402 -3.05 21.13 -21.20
N PRO A 403 -3.87 20.39 -21.99
CA PRO A 403 -4.90 19.53 -21.43
C PRO A 403 -4.34 18.44 -20.53
N THR A 404 -4.96 18.22 -19.37
CA THR A 404 -4.64 17.13 -18.42
C THR A 404 -5.91 16.34 -18.05
N PRO A 405 -5.81 15.13 -17.45
CA PRO A 405 -6.99 14.33 -17.11
C PRO A 405 -8.03 15.05 -16.22
N PRO A 406 -7.67 15.86 -15.21
CA PRO A 406 -8.65 16.59 -14.40
C PRO A 406 -9.00 17.99 -14.94
N GLY A 407 -8.32 18.49 -16.01
CA GLY A 407 -8.56 19.83 -16.52
C GLY A 407 -7.46 20.32 -17.43
N GLY A 408 -6.78 21.39 -17.10
CA GLY A 408 -5.65 21.95 -17.84
C GLY A 408 -4.44 22.24 -16.95
N CYS A 409 -3.28 22.44 -17.57
CA CYS A 409 -2.04 22.83 -16.91
C CYS A 409 -1.43 24.02 -17.65
N LYS A 410 -1.08 25.09 -16.92
CA LYS A 410 -0.40 26.28 -17.48
C LYS A 410 1.05 25.99 -17.83
N ASP A 411 1.69 25.11 -17.06
CA ASP A 411 3.09 24.76 -17.22
C ASP A 411 3.33 23.30 -16.81
N SER A 412 3.28 22.44 -17.80
CA SER A 412 3.47 20.99 -17.58
C SER A 412 4.94 20.57 -17.53
N LEU A 413 5.88 21.43 -17.93
CA LEU A 413 7.32 21.14 -17.94
C LEU A 413 8.04 21.69 -16.73
N TYR A 414 7.68 22.91 -16.27
CA TYR A 414 8.36 23.62 -15.19
C TYR A 414 7.45 23.95 -14.01
N GLY A 415 6.16 23.56 -14.10
CA GLY A 415 5.20 23.75 -13.02
C GLY A 415 5.64 23.11 -11.70
N SER A 416 4.99 23.46 -10.60
CA SER A 416 5.42 23.08 -9.24
C SER A 416 5.56 21.57 -9.02
N LEU A 417 4.77 20.75 -9.71
CA LEU A 417 4.80 19.28 -9.65
C LEU A 417 5.46 18.63 -10.88
N ALA A 418 6.00 19.42 -11.80
CA ALA A 418 6.71 18.91 -12.97
C ALA A 418 8.13 18.44 -12.60
N PRO A 419 8.71 17.47 -13.33
CA PRO A 419 10.08 17.00 -13.10
C PRO A 419 11.17 18.06 -13.32
N LYS A 420 10.84 19.20 -13.95
CA LYS A 420 11.73 20.35 -14.23
C LYS A 420 13.01 20.01 -15.00
N ASP A 421 12.99 18.91 -15.74
CA ASP A 421 14.09 18.49 -16.61
C ASP A 421 14.00 19.09 -18.03
N GLY A 422 12.98 19.91 -18.29
CA GLY A 422 12.73 20.57 -19.57
C GLY A 422 12.22 19.65 -20.70
N VAL A 423 12.05 18.36 -20.40
CA VAL A 423 11.66 17.33 -21.37
C VAL A 423 10.45 16.54 -20.90
N THR A 424 10.36 16.26 -19.59
CA THR A 424 9.31 15.40 -19.02
C THR A 424 8.14 16.23 -18.53
N HIS A 425 6.95 16.01 -19.11
CA HIS A 425 5.72 16.65 -18.63
C HIS A 425 5.28 16.07 -17.29
N CYS A 426 4.63 16.90 -16.46
CA CYS A 426 4.02 16.49 -15.22
C CYS A 426 2.97 15.39 -15.44
N SER A 427 2.98 14.37 -14.60
CA SER A 427 2.04 13.22 -14.62
C SER A 427 1.30 13.01 -13.30
N GLU A 428 1.48 13.92 -12.35
CA GLU A 428 0.89 13.83 -11.00
C GLU A 428 -0.55 14.36 -10.97
N PHE A 429 -1.40 13.80 -11.84
CA PHE A 429 -2.74 14.31 -12.11
C PHE A 429 -3.70 14.28 -10.91
N ILE A 430 -3.46 13.41 -9.94
CA ILE A 430 -4.25 13.33 -8.70
C ILE A 430 -4.11 14.61 -7.87
N HIS A 431 -2.97 15.28 -7.99
CA HIS A 431 -2.64 16.49 -7.23
C HIS A 431 -2.93 17.79 -8.00
N CYS A 432 -3.49 17.71 -9.21
CA CYS A 432 -3.74 18.89 -10.04
C CYS A 432 -4.60 19.96 -9.33
N LEU A 433 -5.62 19.56 -8.56
CA LEU A 433 -6.49 20.51 -7.85
C LEU A 433 -5.76 21.34 -6.77
N THR A 434 -4.60 20.89 -6.32
CA THR A 434 -3.76 21.61 -5.35
C THR A 434 -2.50 22.20 -5.99
N CYS A 435 -2.36 22.07 -7.31
CA CYS A 435 -1.18 22.53 -8.04
C CYS A 435 -1.34 23.97 -8.55
N PRO A 436 -0.40 24.87 -8.30
CA PRO A 436 -0.40 26.24 -8.82
C PRO A 436 -0.45 26.34 -10.35
N SER A 437 -0.04 25.33 -11.07
CA SER A 437 -0.11 25.28 -12.54
C SER A 437 -1.44 24.77 -13.10
N TYR A 438 -2.38 24.39 -12.25
CA TYR A 438 -3.68 23.88 -12.70
C TYR A 438 -4.56 24.98 -13.29
N ALA A 439 -5.35 24.67 -14.31
CA ALA A 439 -6.25 25.60 -14.96
C ALA A 439 -7.55 24.91 -15.42
N ILE A 440 -8.66 25.64 -15.38
CA ILE A 440 -9.96 25.21 -15.92
C ILE A 440 -10.41 26.18 -16.99
N VAL A 441 -10.57 25.68 -18.22
CA VAL A 441 -10.93 26.51 -19.39
C VAL A 441 -12.42 26.82 -19.46
N GLY A 442 -13.27 26.00 -18.91
CA GLY A 442 -14.72 26.18 -18.97
C GLY A 442 -15.35 25.69 -20.27
N THR A 443 -14.67 24.86 -21.03
CA THR A 443 -15.28 24.11 -22.13
C THR A 443 -16.01 22.87 -21.60
N LEU A 444 -16.95 22.33 -22.38
CA LEU A 444 -17.59 21.06 -22.08
C LEU A 444 -16.54 19.93 -21.86
N GLY A 445 -15.45 19.97 -22.63
CA GLY A 445 -14.35 19.00 -22.52
C GLY A 445 -13.60 19.09 -21.18
N ASP A 446 -13.35 20.29 -20.69
CA ASP A 446 -12.65 20.51 -19.43
C ASP A 446 -13.52 20.18 -18.23
N LEU A 447 -14.78 20.63 -18.24
CA LEU A 447 -15.74 20.28 -17.19
C LEU A 447 -16.00 18.76 -17.15
N TYR A 448 -16.06 18.10 -18.31
CA TYR A 448 -16.14 16.64 -18.40
C TYR A 448 -14.94 15.96 -17.72
N ARG A 449 -13.72 16.45 -17.92
CA ARG A 449 -12.52 15.93 -17.27
C ARG A 449 -12.56 16.15 -15.76
N LEU A 450 -12.95 17.36 -15.34
CA LEU A 450 -13.09 17.70 -13.92
C LEU A 450 -14.14 16.85 -13.22
N PHE A 451 -15.32 16.66 -13.83
CA PHE A 451 -16.36 15.81 -13.23
C PHE A 451 -16.02 14.31 -13.32
N SER A 452 -15.23 13.88 -14.32
CA SER A 452 -14.69 12.52 -14.33
C SER A 452 -13.70 12.29 -13.18
N TYR A 453 -12.89 13.29 -12.83
CA TYR A 453 -12.05 13.26 -11.65
C TYR A 453 -12.90 13.24 -10.35
N GLN A 454 -13.96 14.04 -10.28
CA GLN A 454 -14.91 14.01 -9.16
C GLN A 454 -15.54 12.62 -8.98
N GLN A 455 -15.90 11.92 -10.06
CA GLN A 455 -16.37 10.53 -10.01
C GLN A 455 -15.32 9.58 -9.45
N PHE A 456 -14.06 9.76 -9.81
CA PHE A 456 -12.95 9.00 -9.25
C PHE A 456 -12.81 9.24 -7.74
N LEU A 457 -12.90 10.50 -7.26
CA LEU A 457 -12.87 10.81 -5.83
C LEU A 457 -14.02 10.14 -5.07
N HIS A 458 -15.24 10.14 -5.63
CA HIS A 458 -16.36 9.42 -5.05
C HIS A 458 -16.09 7.90 -4.95
N ALA A 459 -15.61 7.29 -6.03
CA ALA A 459 -15.27 5.88 -6.05
C ALA A 459 -14.16 5.55 -5.04
N GLU A 460 -13.18 6.42 -4.89
CA GLU A 460 -12.10 6.28 -3.90
C GLU A 460 -12.64 6.37 -2.46
N MET A 461 -13.53 7.32 -2.17
CA MET A 461 -14.16 7.46 -0.85
C MET A 461 -15.00 6.26 -0.44
N GLU A 462 -15.68 5.61 -1.38
CA GLU A 462 -16.42 4.36 -1.13
C GLU A 462 -15.52 3.19 -0.74
N TYR A 463 -14.24 3.26 -1.07
CA TYR A 463 -13.24 2.26 -0.71
C TYR A 463 -12.69 2.42 0.70
N PHE A 464 -12.60 3.65 1.18
CA PHE A 464 -11.97 4.00 2.47
C PHE A 464 -13.01 4.18 3.57
N LEU A 465 -13.72 3.11 3.95
CA LEU A 465 -14.85 3.16 4.89
C LEU A 465 -14.45 3.08 6.37
N THR A 466 -13.19 2.77 6.69
CA THR A 466 -12.75 2.65 8.09
C THR A 466 -12.46 4.01 8.72
N ASP A 467 -12.59 4.12 10.06
CA ASP A 467 -12.39 5.36 10.82
C ASP A 467 -10.97 5.91 10.71
N GLU A 468 -9.99 5.05 10.47
CA GLU A 468 -8.60 5.44 10.17
C GLU A 468 -8.50 6.45 9.01
N TRP A 469 -9.49 6.45 8.10
CA TRP A 469 -9.55 7.31 6.93
C TRP A 469 -10.57 8.45 7.04
N ALA A 470 -11.18 8.66 8.21
CA ALA A 470 -12.20 9.67 8.39
C ALA A 470 -11.73 11.09 8.03
N ALA A 471 -10.54 11.48 8.46
CA ALA A 471 -9.94 12.78 8.14
C ALA A 471 -9.64 12.90 6.63
N TRP A 472 -9.18 11.83 5.99
CA TRP A 472 -8.94 11.80 4.55
C TRP A 472 -10.25 11.89 3.76
N ARG A 473 -11.28 11.10 4.11
CA ARG A 473 -12.62 11.19 3.49
C ARG A 473 -13.22 12.60 3.61
N LYS A 474 -13.08 13.21 4.78
CA LYS A 474 -13.55 14.59 4.99
C LYS A 474 -12.88 15.55 4.01
N ARG A 475 -11.56 15.47 3.81
CA ARG A 475 -10.85 16.30 2.84
C ARG A 475 -11.30 16.05 1.40
N GLN A 476 -11.48 14.79 1.01
CA GLN A 476 -11.99 14.47 -0.35
C GLN A 476 -13.43 15.01 -0.54
N GLY A 477 -14.27 14.89 0.48
CA GLY A 477 -15.60 15.52 0.49
C GLY A 477 -15.56 17.05 0.38
N ASP A 478 -14.56 17.69 1.01
CA ASP A 478 -14.32 19.13 0.90
C ASP A 478 -13.89 19.50 -0.53
N PHE A 479 -13.03 18.71 -1.20
CA PHE A 479 -12.68 18.92 -2.62
C PHE A 479 -13.88 18.75 -3.55
N ILE A 480 -14.68 17.71 -3.34
CA ILE A 480 -15.91 17.50 -4.13
C ILE A 480 -16.85 18.70 -4.01
N ARG A 481 -17.08 19.19 -2.78
CA ARG A 481 -17.87 20.39 -2.53
C ARG A 481 -17.29 21.62 -3.22
N LEU A 482 -15.99 21.83 -3.12
CA LEU A 482 -15.29 22.94 -3.74
C LEU A 482 -15.46 22.94 -5.27
N ILE A 483 -15.36 21.76 -5.92
CA ILE A 483 -15.63 21.60 -7.35
C ILE A 483 -17.06 22.02 -7.69
N ASP A 484 -18.05 21.54 -6.92
CA ASP A 484 -19.46 21.86 -7.15
C ASP A 484 -19.76 23.34 -6.92
N GLU A 485 -19.28 23.93 -5.84
CA GLU A 485 -19.44 25.36 -5.53
C GLU A 485 -18.77 26.24 -6.57
N PHE A 486 -17.54 25.92 -6.98
CA PHE A 486 -16.82 26.67 -7.99
C PHE A 486 -17.54 26.62 -9.34
N THR A 487 -17.89 25.43 -9.80
CA THR A 487 -18.52 25.25 -11.11
C THR A 487 -19.90 25.91 -11.16
N SER A 488 -20.71 25.79 -10.11
CA SER A 488 -22.04 26.42 -10.04
C SER A 488 -22.00 27.95 -10.07
N ARG A 489 -20.93 28.58 -9.55
CA ARG A 489 -20.75 30.04 -9.56
C ARG A 489 -20.22 30.58 -10.89
N LYS A 490 -19.51 29.76 -11.68
CA LYS A 490 -18.71 30.23 -12.82
C LYS A 490 -19.26 29.81 -14.17
N PHE A 491 -20.04 28.75 -14.24
CA PHE A 491 -20.51 28.19 -15.50
C PHE A 491 -22.03 28.09 -15.57
N LYS A 492 -22.57 28.04 -16.78
CA LYS A 492 -24.00 27.87 -17.01
C LYS A 492 -24.43 26.47 -16.58
N ILE A 493 -25.62 26.36 -15.99
CA ILE A 493 -26.14 25.12 -15.45
C ILE A 493 -26.25 24.01 -16.50
N GLU A 494 -26.66 24.37 -17.73
CA GLU A 494 -26.82 23.42 -18.83
C GLU A 494 -25.49 22.77 -19.19
N LEU A 495 -24.37 23.55 -19.15
CA LEU A 495 -23.04 23.08 -19.43
C LEU A 495 -22.53 22.15 -18.33
N ILE A 496 -22.83 22.47 -17.05
CA ILE A 496 -22.49 21.65 -15.88
C ILE A 496 -23.21 20.31 -15.96
N GLU A 497 -24.53 20.34 -16.21
CA GLU A 497 -25.35 19.13 -16.27
C GLU A 497 -24.93 18.22 -17.44
N ALA A 498 -24.67 18.79 -18.62
CA ALA A 498 -24.16 18.05 -19.75
C ALA A 498 -22.81 17.39 -19.46
N ALA A 499 -21.90 18.11 -18.80
CA ALA A 499 -20.58 17.59 -18.43
C ALA A 499 -20.67 16.50 -17.35
N LYS A 500 -21.53 16.68 -16.32
CA LYS A 500 -21.80 15.68 -15.27
C LYS A 500 -22.43 14.42 -15.86
N ALA A 501 -23.43 14.56 -16.74
CA ALA A 501 -24.09 13.46 -17.41
C ALA A 501 -23.09 12.64 -18.24
N LYS A 502 -22.24 13.32 -19.02
CA LYS A 502 -21.19 12.68 -19.82
C LYS A 502 -20.17 11.96 -18.93
N ALA A 503 -19.71 12.57 -17.85
CA ALA A 503 -18.76 11.97 -16.90
C ALA A 503 -19.34 10.74 -16.19
N LYS A 504 -20.63 10.76 -15.88
CA LYS A 504 -21.35 9.63 -15.25
C LYS A 504 -21.54 8.47 -16.21
N ALA A 505 -21.91 8.76 -17.47
CA ALA A 505 -22.15 7.72 -18.48
C ALA A 505 -20.84 7.04 -18.94
N SER A 506 -19.79 7.85 -19.16
CA SER A 506 -18.47 7.39 -19.61
C SER A 506 -17.40 8.32 -19.04
N PRO A 507 -16.83 8.03 -17.89
CA PRO A 507 -15.75 8.83 -17.32
C PRO A 507 -14.58 8.95 -18.29
N HIS A 508 -13.84 10.05 -18.20
CA HIS A 508 -12.61 10.22 -18.99
C HIS A 508 -11.73 8.97 -18.85
N PRO A 509 -11.17 8.42 -19.94
CA PRO A 509 -10.50 7.11 -19.94
C PRO A 509 -9.46 6.91 -18.84
N PHE A 510 -8.68 7.95 -18.54
CA PHE A 510 -7.72 7.92 -17.45
C PHE A 510 -8.35 7.61 -16.07
N TRP A 511 -9.50 8.21 -15.76
CA TRP A 511 -10.21 8.00 -14.50
C TRP A 511 -11.07 6.75 -14.57
N GLY A 512 -11.68 6.47 -15.72
CA GLY A 512 -12.48 5.28 -15.97
C GLY A 512 -11.72 3.99 -15.69
N CYS A 513 -10.50 3.85 -16.21
CA CYS A 513 -9.63 2.71 -15.94
C CYS A 513 -9.34 2.54 -14.43
N LYS A 514 -9.13 3.63 -13.69
CA LYS A 514 -8.90 3.59 -12.25
C LYS A 514 -10.15 3.17 -11.47
N ILE A 515 -11.31 3.70 -11.85
CA ILE A 515 -12.61 3.36 -11.25
C ILE A 515 -12.93 1.87 -11.50
N GLU A 516 -12.76 1.38 -12.72
CA GLU A 516 -12.97 -0.03 -13.06
C GLU A 516 -12.02 -0.96 -12.29
N PHE A 517 -10.75 -0.59 -12.23
CA PHE A 517 -9.77 -1.34 -11.47
C PHE A 517 -10.15 -1.44 -9.99
N MET A 518 -10.57 -0.33 -9.35
CA MET A 518 -11.07 -0.34 -7.98
C MET A 518 -12.31 -1.22 -7.81
N ARG A 519 -13.25 -1.18 -8.77
CA ARG A 519 -14.46 -2.02 -8.75
C ARG A 519 -14.14 -3.51 -8.86
N LYS A 520 -13.22 -3.91 -9.74
CA LYS A 520 -12.76 -5.30 -9.89
C LYS A 520 -12.13 -5.81 -8.58
N VAL A 521 -11.24 -5.04 -7.98
CA VAL A 521 -10.62 -5.41 -6.69
C VAL A 521 -11.65 -5.54 -5.57
N ARG A 522 -12.73 -4.75 -5.59
CA ARG A 522 -13.86 -4.87 -4.65
C ARG A 522 -14.70 -6.12 -4.93
N GLY A 523 -14.97 -6.43 -6.21
CA GLY A 523 -15.69 -7.64 -6.62
C GLY A 523 -14.97 -8.90 -6.16
N ASP A 524 -13.68 -8.99 -6.39
CA ASP A 524 -12.83 -10.11 -5.94
C ASP A 524 -12.75 -10.21 -4.40
N ALA A 525 -12.91 -9.11 -3.67
CA ALA A 525 -12.93 -9.11 -2.20
C ALA A 525 -14.29 -9.51 -1.61
N LEU A 526 -15.39 -9.47 -2.38
CA LEU A 526 -16.73 -9.87 -1.97
C LEU A 526 -17.07 -11.32 -2.38
N VAL A 527 -16.32 -11.91 -3.29
CA VAL A 527 -16.50 -13.28 -3.80
C VAL A 527 -15.45 -14.25 -3.21
N GLY A 528 -14.48 -13.77 -2.44
CA GLY A 528 -13.47 -14.50 -1.67
C GLY A 528 -13.75 -14.31 -0.18
#